data_f2ef2718386095cbe00f206357e6e38d
#
_entry.id   f2ef2718386095cbe00f206357e6e38d
#
_cell.length_a   1.000
_cell.length_b   1.000
_cell.length_c   1.000
_cell.angle_alpha   90.00
_cell.angle_beta   90.00
_cell.angle_gamma   90.00
#
_symmetry.space_group_name_H-M   'P 1'
#
loop_
_entity.id
_entity.type
_entity.pdbx_description
1 polymer ?
#
loop_
_entity_poly.entity_id
_entity_poly.type
_entity_poly.pdbx_seq_one_letter_code
_entity_poly.pdbx_strand_id
1 'polypeptide(L)'
;MSKFVKNLIVDQIKKELAEVQDCVLVNVIGLDAEESGKLRDRLHEKSIHIRVVKKSLAVRATEGTSLAPAFDGVGGSVAVCWGGNDFVSMVKELVDLDKDQDNFETFATCGGVLDGEALTPAAVAEISKWPTREEALSTLVGQLLGPGATLAAQLIGPGGTL
;
A
#
# COMPACT_ATOMS: atom_id res chain seq x y z
N MET A 1 23.42 -7.10 20.20
CA MET A 1 22.41 -6.11 20.63
C MET A 1 21.84 -6.51 21.99
N SER A 2 21.85 -5.59 22.97
CA SER A 2 21.35 -5.86 24.34
C SER A 2 19.86 -6.18 24.32
N LYS A 3 19.37 -7.00 25.30
CA LYS A 3 17.95 -7.32 25.47
C LYS A 3 17.11 -6.05 25.71
N PHE A 4 17.67 -5.09 26.43
CA PHE A 4 17.05 -3.80 26.70
C PHE A 4 16.80 -2.99 25.41
N VAL A 5 17.81 -2.89 24.54
CA VAL A 5 17.68 -2.17 23.24
C VAL A 5 16.65 -2.84 22.34
N LYS A 6 16.60 -4.18 22.31
CA LYS A 6 15.58 -4.90 21.52
C LYS A 6 14.16 -4.57 21.99
N ASN A 7 13.94 -4.50 23.30
CA ASN A 7 12.63 -4.15 23.86
C ASN A 7 12.25 -2.71 23.52
N LEU A 8 13.17 -1.75 23.61
CA LEU A 8 12.91 -0.37 23.19
C LEU A 8 12.50 -0.26 21.71
N ILE A 9 13.18 -1.01 20.83
CA ILE A 9 12.83 -1.06 19.40
C ILE A 9 11.43 -1.67 19.21
N VAL A 10 11.11 -2.75 19.91
CA VAL A 10 9.77 -3.37 19.87
C VAL A 10 8.71 -2.39 20.34
N ASP A 11 8.94 -1.68 21.45
CA ASP A 11 8.00 -0.69 21.98
C ASP A 11 7.80 0.49 21.01
N GLN A 12 8.88 0.90 20.31
CA GLN A 12 8.79 1.94 19.29
C GLN A 12 7.96 1.46 18.08
N ILE A 13 8.23 0.25 17.57
CA ILE A 13 7.45 -0.34 16.46
C ILE A 13 5.97 -0.47 16.87
N LYS A 14 5.69 -0.93 18.09
CA LYS A 14 4.31 -1.01 18.62
C LYS A 14 3.60 0.34 18.59
N LYS A 15 4.27 1.42 19.00
CA LYS A 15 3.69 2.76 18.99
C LYS A 15 3.39 3.26 17.57
N GLU A 16 4.29 3.00 16.63
CA GLU A 16 4.13 3.44 15.24
C GLU A 16 3.04 2.65 14.50
N LEU A 17 2.91 1.36 14.81
CA LEU A 17 1.92 0.48 14.18
C LEU A 17 0.60 0.38 14.97
N ALA A 18 0.45 1.08 16.10
CA ALA A 18 -0.74 0.97 16.96
C ALA A 18 -2.04 1.43 16.28
N GLU A 19 -1.94 2.40 15.37
CA GLU A 19 -3.08 2.96 14.64
C GLU A 19 -3.22 2.40 13.21
N VAL A 20 -2.29 1.50 12.81
CA VAL A 20 -2.22 0.95 11.45
C VAL A 20 -3.02 -0.34 11.39
N GLN A 21 -3.99 -0.41 10.49
CA GLN A 21 -4.80 -1.61 10.23
C GLN A 21 -4.29 -2.38 9.02
N ASP A 22 -3.79 -1.64 8.02
CA ASP A 22 -3.37 -2.17 6.73
C ASP A 22 -1.91 -1.85 6.45
N CYS A 23 -1.16 -2.83 5.98
CA CYS A 23 0.23 -2.62 5.61
C CYS A 23 0.64 -3.52 4.44
N VAL A 24 1.66 -3.06 3.70
CA VAL A 24 2.30 -3.84 2.65
C VAL A 24 3.76 -4.07 3.04
N LEU A 25 4.21 -5.29 2.83
CA LEU A 25 5.59 -5.70 3.08
C LEU A 25 6.37 -5.71 1.76
N VAL A 26 7.49 -5.03 1.75
CA VAL A 26 8.39 -4.97 0.60
C VAL A 26 9.82 -5.35 1.00
N ASN A 27 10.53 -5.93 0.05
CA ASN A 27 11.95 -6.17 0.18
C ASN A 27 12.71 -4.97 -0.39
N VAL A 28 13.61 -4.41 0.41
CA VAL A 28 14.49 -3.30 0.03
C VAL A 28 15.96 -3.64 0.22
N ILE A 29 16.26 -4.93 0.40
CA ILE A 29 17.63 -5.39 0.63
C ILE A 29 18.38 -5.38 -0.69
N GLY A 30 19.51 -4.67 -0.73
CA GLY A 30 20.36 -4.58 -1.92
C GLY A 30 20.20 -3.29 -2.72
N LEU A 31 19.27 -2.41 -2.33
CA LEU A 31 19.18 -1.07 -2.92
C LEU A 31 20.39 -0.21 -2.52
N ASP A 32 20.89 0.56 -3.47
CA ASP A 32 21.96 1.54 -3.23
C ASP A 32 21.44 2.72 -2.39
N ALA A 33 22.37 3.52 -1.85
CA ALA A 33 22.03 4.66 -1.00
C ALA A 33 21.23 5.73 -1.75
N GLU A 34 21.57 5.98 -3.04
CA GLU A 34 20.88 6.93 -3.89
C GLU A 34 19.45 6.45 -4.22
N GLU A 35 19.29 5.19 -4.59
CA GLU A 35 18.00 4.55 -4.85
C GLU A 35 17.10 4.56 -3.61
N SER A 36 17.68 4.22 -2.45
CA SER A 36 16.95 4.27 -1.18
C SER A 36 16.50 5.69 -0.80
N GLY A 37 17.26 6.72 -1.18
CA GLY A 37 16.87 8.12 -1.03
C GLY A 37 15.67 8.45 -1.91
N LYS A 38 15.79 8.22 -3.23
CA LYS A 38 14.72 8.44 -4.21
C LYS A 38 13.43 7.70 -3.85
N LEU A 39 13.55 6.45 -3.37
CA LEU A 39 12.42 5.66 -2.91
C LEU A 39 11.67 6.35 -1.76
N ARG A 40 12.41 6.80 -0.73
CA ARG A 40 11.79 7.47 0.42
C ARG A 40 11.14 8.79 0.05
N ASP A 41 11.79 9.59 -0.80
CA ASP A 41 11.25 10.88 -1.26
C ASP A 41 9.94 10.67 -2.03
N ARG A 42 9.92 9.71 -2.97
CA ARG A 42 8.72 9.37 -3.75
C ARG A 42 7.56 8.86 -2.87
N LEU A 43 7.86 8.01 -1.88
CA LEU A 43 6.84 7.53 -0.94
C LEU A 43 6.36 8.64 -0.01
N HIS A 44 7.26 9.54 0.42
CA HIS A 44 6.92 10.66 1.28
C HIS A 44 5.98 11.66 0.59
N GLU A 45 6.17 11.93 -0.72
CA GLU A 45 5.27 12.77 -1.53
C GLU A 45 3.82 12.25 -1.52
N LYS A 46 3.65 10.93 -1.42
CA LYS A 46 2.35 10.25 -1.32
C LYS A 46 1.88 10.02 0.12
N SER A 47 2.57 10.57 1.11
CA SER A 47 2.30 10.36 2.54
C SER A 47 2.38 8.88 2.96
N ILE A 48 3.17 8.07 2.27
CA ILE A 48 3.42 6.68 2.60
C ILE A 48 4.66 6.60 3.48
N HIS A 49 4.51 5.98 4.65
CA HIS A 49 5.61 5.73 5.56
C HIS A 49 6.26 4.39 5.25
N ILE A 50 7.59 4.37 5.23
CA ILE A 50 8.38 3.15 5.06
C ILE A 50 9.33 2.97 6.23
N ARG A 51 9.35 1.77 6.81
CA ARG A 51 10.28 1.40 7.87
C ARG A 51 10.82 0.00 7.71
N VAL A 52 12.13 -0.10 7.68
CA VAL A 52 12.82 -1.39 7.66
C VAL A 52 12.85 -1.97 9.06
N VAL A 53 12.36 -3.19 9.19
CA VAL A 53 12.28 -3.92 10.45
C VAL A 53 12.85 -5.33 10.30
N LYS A 54 13.40 -5.84 11.39
CA LYS A 54 13.80 -7.24 11.46
C LYS A 54 12.57 -8.09 11.79
N LYS A 55 12.28 -9.13 11.01
CA LYS A 55 11.13 -10.03 11.21
C LYS A 55 10.92 -10.42 12.68
N SER A 56 11.96 -10.89 13.36
CA SER A 56 11.85 -11.36 14.76
C SER A 56 11.41 -10.27 15.76
N LEU A 57 11.68 -8.99 15.47
CA LEU A 57 11.23 -7.88 16.30
C LEU A 57 9.82 -7.43 15.89
N ALA A 58 9.53 -7.47 14.59
CA ALA A 58 8.22 -7.15 14.05
C ALA A 58 7.15 -8.13 14.56
N VAL A 59 7.39 -9.45 14.47
CA VAL A 59 6.47 -10.48 15.00
C VAL A 59 6.16 -10.22 16.47
N ARG A 60 7.19 -9.95 17.30
CA ARG A 60 6.98 -9.64 18.72
C ARG A 60 6.23 -8.32 18.95
N ALA A 61 6.40 -7.37 18.05
CA ALA A 61 5.70 -6.08 18.14
C ALA A 61 4.23 -6.21 17.74
N THR A 62 3.92 -7.07 16.78
CA THR A 62 2.57 -7.26 16.22
C THR A 62 1.80 -8.41 16.86
N GLU A 63 2.38 -9.12 17.83
CA GLU A 63 1.66 -10.14 18.62
C GLU A 63 0.38 -9.55 19.22
N GLY A 64 -0.78 -10.07 18.82
CA GLY A 64 -2.09 -9.62 19.28
C GLY A 64 -2.69 -8.46 18.50
N THR A 65 -2.09 -8.05 17.39
CA THR A 65 -2.67 -7.08 16.43
C THR A 65 -3.11 -7.76 15.14
N SER A 66 -3.95 -7.09 14.34
CA SER A 66 -4.38 -7.56 13.01
C SER A 66 -3.23 -7.76 12.03
N LEU A 67 -2.07 -7.15 12.29
CA LEU A 67 -0.89 -7.19 11.42
C LEU A 67 -0.02 -8.47 11.60
N ALA A 68 -0.30 -9.30 12.61
CA ALA A 68 0.49 -10.51 12.87
C ALA A 68 0.62 -11.43 11.65
N PRO A 69 -0.45 -11.72 10.87
CA PRO A 69 -0.38 -12.61 9.70
C PRO A 69 0.52 -12.11 8.58
N ALA A 70 0.81 -10.80 8.50
CA ALA A 70 1.69 -10.22 7.48
C ALA A 70 3.09 -10.84 7.49
N PHE A 71 3.62 -11.13 8.67
CA PHE A 71 5.01 -11.57 8.84
C PHE A 71 5.18 -13.09 8.73
N ASP A 72 4.09 -13.84 8.54
CA ASP A 72 4.13 -15.28 8.32
C ASP A 72 4.64 -15.57 6.90
N GLY A 73 5.66 -16.44 6.79
CA GLY A 73 6.24 -16.83 5.52
C GLY A 73 7.35 -15.90 4.97
N VAL A 74 7.50 -14.67 5.47
CA VAL A 74 8.56 -13.75 5.04
C VAL A 74 9.86 -14.00 5.81
N GLY A 75 11.01 -13.94 5.14
CA GLY A 75 12.35 -14.18 5.74
C GLY A 75 13.16 -12.91 5.92
N GLY A 76 14.04 -12.87 6.94
CA GLY A 76 15.06 -11.82 7.05
C GLY A 76 14.57 -10.47 7.57
N SER A 77 15.02 -9.41 6.95
CA SER A 77 14.60 -8.03 7.19
C SER A 77 13.65 -7.62 6.08
N VAL A 78 12.59 -6.91 6.43
CA VAL A 78 11.57 -6.41 5.50
C VAL A 78 11.27 -4.96 5.79
N ALA A 79 10.85 -4.24 4.77
CA ALA A 79 10.30 -2.91 4.96
C ALA A 79 8.77 -3.03 5.07
N VAL A 80 8.22 -2.36 6.06
CA VAL A 80 6.78 -2.20 6.25
C VAL A 80 6.40 -0.85 5.69
N CYS A 81 5.42 -0.83 4.79
CA CYS A 81 4.84 0.38 4.22
C CYS A 81 3.40 0.53 4.73
N TRP A 82 3.05 1.74 5.22
CA TRP A 82 1.72 2.07 5.69
C TRP A 82 1.42 3.55 5.48
N GLY A 83 0.18 3.93 5.59
CA GLY A 83 -0.26 5.32 5.41
C GLY A 83 -0.81 5.57 4.02
N GLY A 84 -0.66 6.83 3.54
CA GLY A 84 -1.31 7.26 2.31
C GLY A 84 -2.80 7.60 2.51
N ASN A 85 -3.42 8.13 1.46
CA ASN A 85 -4.83 8.49 1.47
C ASN A 85 -5.74 7.26 1.35
N ASP A 86 -5.25 6.20 0.71
CA ASP A 86 -6.00 5.00 0.38
C ASP A 86 -5.04 3.81 0.19
N PHE A 87 -5.42 2.64 0.71
CA PHE A 87 -4.63 1.41 0.58
C PHE A 87 -4.36 1.03 -0.87
N VAL A 88 -5.37 1.14 -1.74
CA VAL A 88 -5.23 0.83 -3.17
C VAL A 88 -4.23 1.78 -3.85
N SER A 89 -4.23 3.06 -3.52
CA SER A 89 -3.26 4.03 -4.03
C SER A 89 -1.83 3.68 -3.60
N MET A 90 -1.65 3.27 -2.34
CA MET A 90 -0.35 2.80 -1.82
C MET A 90 0.12 1.54 -2.58
N VAL A 91 -0.76 0.56 -2.76
CA VAL A 91 -0.44 -0.67 -3.50
C VAL A 91 -0.07 -0.37 -4.95
N LYS A 92 -0.79 0.53 -5.64
CA LYS A 92 -0.46 0.94 -7.02
C LYS A 92 0.95 1.50 -7.11
N GLU A 93 1.32 2.43 -6.23
CA GLU A 93 2.67 3.01 -6.20
C GLU A 93 3.76 1.95 -5.94
N LEU A 94 3.53 1.03 -4.98
CA LEU A 94 4.50 -0.02 -4.68
C LEU A 94 4.66 -1.03 -5.83
N VAL A 95 3.57 -1.37 -6.52
CA VAL A 95 3.62 -2.26 -7.69
C VAL A 95 4.26 -1.55 -8.90
N ASP A 96 4.07 -0.25 -9.05
CA ASP A 96 4.73 0.51 -10.11
C ASP A 96 6.24 0.64 -9.84
N LEU A 97 6.66 0.79 -8.58
CA LEU A 97 8.06 0.70 -8.18
C LEU A 97 8.67 -0.69 -8.41
N ASP A 98 7.90 -1.76 -8.20
CA ASP A 98 8.31 -3.15 -8.46
C ASP A 98 8.52 -3.42 -9.97
N LYS A 99 7.80 -2.71 -10.84
CA LYS A 99 7.97 -2.76 -12.29
C LYS A 99 9.14 -1.92 -12.81
N ASP A 100 9.52 -0.87 -12.10
CA ASP A 100 10.62 0.05 -12.44
C ASP A 100 11.99 -0.59 -12.14
N GLN A 101 12.29 -1.75 -12.73
CA GLN A 101 13.53 -2.49 -12.53
C GLN A 101 14.79 -1.72 -12.94
N ASP A 102 14.67 -0.70 -13.79
CA ASP A 102 15.80 0.14 -14.21
C ASP A 102 16.37 0.99 -13.06
N ASN A 103 15.54 1.36 -12.09
CA ASN A 103 15.92 2.18 -10.93
C ASN A 103 15.91 1.41 -9.61
N PHE A 104 15.21 0.27 -9.53
CA PHE A 104 14.98 -0.49 -8.29
C PHE A 104 15.07 -2.00 -8.53
N GLU A 105 16.23 -2.50 -8.99
CA GLU A 105 16.43 -3.91 -9.37
C GLU A 105 16.07 -4.92 -8.28
N THR A 106 16.28 -4.57 -7.01
CA THR A 106 16.09 -5.49 -5.88
C THR A 106 14.81 -5.24 -5.10
N PHE A 107 14.01 -4.25 -5.53
CA PHE A 107 12.73 -3.97 -4.90
C PHE A 107 11.71 -5.06 -5.29
N ALA A 108 11.10 -5.68 -4.30
CA ALA A 108 10.09 -6.71 -4.53
C ALA A 108 8.99 -6.65 -3.48
N THR A 109 7.75 -6.76 -3.92
CA THR A 109 6.59 -6.83 -3.03
C THR A 109 6.49 -8.25 -2.45
N CYS A 110 6.56 -8.38 -1.13
CA CYS A 110 6.52 -9.67 -0.42
C CYS A 110 5.12 -10.09 0.00
N GLY A 111 4.17 -9.14 0.07
CA GLY A 111 2.81 -9.39 0.54
C GLY A 111 2.32 -8.25 1.43
N GLY A 112 1.32 -8.50 2.26
CA GLY A 112 0.79 -7.49 3.17
C GLY A 112 -0.35 -8.02 4.02
N VAL A 113 -1.06 -7.10 4.66
CA VAL A 113 -2.31 -7.36 5.37
C VAL A 113 -3.31 -6.26 5.02
N LEU A 114 -4.53 -6.67 4.75
CA LEU A 114 -5.71 -5.81 4.58
C LEU A 114 -6.82 -6.36 5.47
N ASP A 115 -7.37 -5.51 6.35
CA ASP A 115 -8.45 -5.87 7.29
C ASP A 115 -8.16 -7.15 8.13
N GLY A 116 -6.88 -7.42 8.43
CA GLY A 116 -6.45 -8.59 9.18
C GLY A 116 -6.26 -9.87 8.37
N GLU A 117 -6.51 -9.85 7.06
CA GLU A 117 -6.23 -10.96 6.16
C GLU A 117 -4.84 -10.82 5.52
N ALA A 118 -4.07 -11.93 5.54
CA ALA A 118 -2.76 -11.96 4.92
C ALA A 118 -2.89 -11.97 3.39
N LEU A 119 -2.20 -11.03 2.73
CA LEU A 119 -2.14 -10.93 1.29
C LEU A 119 -0.87 -11.59 0.76
N THR A 120 -1.03 -12.42 -0.26
CA THR A 120 0.09 -12.95 -1.04
C THR A 120 0.59 -11.89 -2.03
N PRO A 121 1.83 -11.99 -2.56
CA PRO A 121 2.33 -11.07 -3.59
C PRO A 121 1.42 -11.00 -4.84
N ALA A 122 0.81 -12.14 -5.22
CA ALA A 122 -0.13 -12.19 -6.32
C ALA A 122 -1.42 -11.39 -6.02
N ALA A 123 -1.95 -11.49 -4.79
CA ALA A 123 -3.13 -10.73 -4.36
C ALA A 123 -2.84 -9.22 -4.34
N VAL A 124 -1.65 -8.80 -3.91
CA VAL A 124 -1.23 -7.39 -3.96
C VAL A 124 -1.21 -6.88 -5.40
N ALA A 125 -0.71 -7.68 -6.36
CA ALA A 125 -0.74 -7.34 -7.78
C ALA A 125 -2.16 -7.29 -8.38
N GLU A 126 -3.11 -8.05 -7.84
CA GLU A 126 -4.53 -7.95 -8.24
C GLU A 126 -5.19 -6.68 -7.69
N ILE A 127 -4.92 -6.34 -6.43
CA ILE A 127 -5.43 -5.12 -5.78
C ILE A 127 -4.95 -3.86 -6.53
N SER A 128 -3.74 -3.88 -7.11
CA SER A 128 -3.24 -2.75 -7.90
C SER A 128 -4.13 -2.40 -9.11
N LYS A 129 -4.94 -3.35 -9.59
CA LYS A 129 -5.89 -3.15 -10.71
C LYS A 129 -7.22 -2.54 -10.25
N TRP A 130 -7.47 -2.50 -8.95
CA TRP A 130 -8.72 -1.95 -8.42
C TRP A 130 -8.75 -0.43 -8.58
N PRO A 131 -9.95 0.14 -8.78
CA PRO A 131 -10.08 1.59 -8.78
C PRO A 131 -9.75 2.16 -7.41
N THR A 132 -9.12 3.32 -7.37
CA THR A 132 -8.96 4.08 -6.13
C THR A 132 -10.32 4.52 -5.60
N ARG A 133 -10.38 4.94 -4.34
CA ARG A 133 -11.63 5.41 -3.72
C ARG A 133 -12.28 6.53 -4.55
N GLU A 134 -11.49 7.49 -5.04
CA GLU A 134 -11.96 8.60 -5.85
C GLU A 134 -12.47 8.14 -7.22
N GLU A 135 -11.75 7.23 -7.88
CA GLU A 135 -12.15 6.62 -9.15
C GLU A 135 -13.44 5.81 -9.01
N ALA A 136 -13.57 5.04 -7.92
CA ALA A 136 -14.78 4.27 -7.62
C ALA A 136 -15.99 5.19 -7.40
N LEU A 137 -15.82 6.26 -6.61
CA LEU A 137 -16.87 7.25 -6.39
C LEU A 137 -17.26 7.97 -7.68
N SER A 138 -16.29 8.38 -8.51
CA SER A 138 -16.58 9.02 -9.80
C SER A 138 -17.33 8.09 -10.75
N THR A 139 -16.98 6.80 -10.76
CA THR A 139 -17.68 5.79 -11.56
C THR A 139 -19.13 5.60 -11.08
N LEU A 140 -19.34 5.53 -9.78
CA LEU A 140 -20.70 5.42 -9.21
C LEU A 140 -21.57 6.65 -9.54
N VAL A 141 -21.00 7.84 -9.38
CA VAL A 141 -21.69 9.09 -9.75
C VAL A 141 -22.00 9.11 -11.25
N GLY A 142 -21.04 8.71 -12.10
CA GLY A 142 -21.26 8.58 -13.54
C GLY A 142 -22.39 7.61 -13.90
N GLN A 143 -22.46 6.47 -13.22
CA GLN A 143 -23.55 5.48 -13.42
C GLN A 143 -24.91 5.99 -12.96
N LEU A 144 -24.96 6.78 -11.89
CA LEU A 144 -26.21 7.38 -11.41
C LEU A 144 -26.71 8.50 -12.32
N LEU A 145 -25.80 9.35 -12.80
CA LEU A 145 -26.15 10.51 -13.64
C LEU A 145 -26.28 10.15 -15.12
N GLY A 146 -25.60 9.09 -15.58
CA GLY A 146 -25.59 8.68 -16.99
C GLY A 146 -26.95 8.49 -17.63
N PRO A 147 -27.86 7.70 -17.03
CA PRO A 147 -29.19 7.51 -17.59
C PRO A 147 -29.98 8.82 -17.69
N GLY A 148 -29.88 9.69 -16.68
CA GLY A 148 -30.55 11.01 -16.69
C GLY A 148 -29.99 11.94 -17.77
N ALA A 149 -28.68 12.00 -17.91
CA ALA A 149 -28.03 12.79 -18.94
C ALA A 149 -28.37 12.30 -20.36
N THR A 150 -28.42 10.97 -20.56
CA THR A 150 -28.81 10.37 -21.83
C THR A 150 -30.24 10.68 -22.20
N LEU A 151 -31.18 10.57 -21.24
CA LEU A 151 -32.58 10.94 -21.45
C LEU A 151 -32.74 12.43 -21.76
N ALA A 152 -32.04 13.30 -21.02
CA ALA A 152 -32.04 14.75 -21.28
C ALA A 152 -31.52 15.07 -22.67
N ALA A 153 -30.41 14.44 -23.09
CA ALA A 153 -29.86 14.61 -24.42
C ALA A 153 -30.79 14.13 -25.54
N GLN A 154 -31.50 13.02 -25.33
CA GLN A 154 -32.50 12.52 -26.27
C GLN A 154 -33.76 13.41 -26.38
N LEU A 155 -34.14 14.10 -25.30
CA LEU A 155 -35.24 15.05 -25.32
C LEU A 155 -34.87 16.38 -26.01
N ILE A 156 -33.64 16.83 -25.83
CA ILE A 156 -33.14 18.11 -26.40
C ILE A 156 -32.69 17.91 -27.86
N GLY A 157 -32.12 16.75 -28.20
CA GLY A 157 -31.51 16.44 -29.51
C GLY A 157 -32.46 16.63 -30.69
N PRO A 158 -33.76 16.16 -30.67
CA PRO A 158 -34.71 16.35 -31.78
C PRO A 158 -35.22 17.80 -31.91
N GLY A 159 -35.14 18.60 -30.86
CA GLY A 159 -35.62 20.01 -30.88
C GLY A 159 -34.59 21.02 -31.36
N GLY A 160 -33.29 20.65 -31.41
CA GLY A 160 -32.24 21.56 -31.86
C GLY A 160 -31.97 21.58 -33.37
N THR A 161 -32.73 20.78 -34.15
CA THR A 161 -32.62 20.66 -35.62
C THR A 161 -33.81 21.21 -36.37
N LEU A 162 -34.69 22.00 -35.70
CA LEU A 162 -35.75 22.77 -36.35
C LEU A 162 -35.44 24.23 -36.47
#